data_551895a26a5f95577509240dcb3171aa
#
_entry.id   551895a26a5f95577509240dcb3171aa
#
_cell.length_a   1.000
_cell.length_b   1.000
_cell.length_c   1.000
_cell.angle_alpha   90.00
_cell.angle_beta   90.00
_cell.angle_gamma   90.00
#
_symmetry.space_group_name_H-M   'P 1'
#
loop_
_entity.id
_entity.type
_entity.pdbx_description
1 polymer ?
#
loop_
_entity_poly.entity_id
_entity_poly.type
_entity_poly.pdbx_seq_one_letter_code
_entity_poly.pdbx_strand_id
1 'polypeptide(L)'
;MIIDKIENLNKYASLHPLFPQAFEYLQSVDMQALEIGKVNLQGNDLVVNIAETGIKSKEEALLETHNRFIDIQIPLSGVEVMGYTPRTDLPEETYNEEKDITFYAGLADTYLTVKPGMFVIFFPEDGHAPAITPESVKKVIVKVLV
;
A
#
# COMPACT_ATOMS: atom_id res chain seq x y z
N MET A 1 -9.95 0.27 -5.02
CA MET A 1 -8.71 -0.53 -5.07
C MET A 1 -8.37 -0.93 -6.50
N ILE A 2 -7.09 -0.94 -6.87
CA ILE A 2 -6.56 -1.39 -8.17
C ILE A 2 -5.45 -2.42 -7.90
N ILE A 3 -5.40 -3.49 -8.67
CA ILE A 3 -4.30 -4.46 -8.68
C ILE A 3 -3.90 -4.74 -10.13
N ASP A 4 -2.60 -4.61 -10.45
CA ASP A 4 -2.08 -4.85 -11.81
C ASP A 4 -0.56 -5.11 -11.76
N LYS A 5 0.04 -5.31 -12.93
CA LYS A 5 1.49 -5.42 -13.11
C LYS A 5 2.15 -4.04 -13.20
N ILE A 6 3.38 -3.93 -12.69
CA ILE A 6 4.16 -2.68 -12.67
C ILE A 6 4.28 -2.06 -14.07
N GLU A 7 4.39 -2.87 -15.12
CA GLU A 7 4.45 -2.40 -16.51
C GLU A 7 3.21 -1.59 -16.94
N ASN A 8 2.09 -1.73 -16.22
CA ASN A 8 0.83 -1.06 -16.48
C ASN A 8 0.61 0.22 -15.65
N LEU A 9 1.54 0.59 -14.75
CA LEU A 9 1.39 1.76 -13.87
C LEU A 9 0.91 3.02 -14.59
N ASN A 10 1.50 3.33 -15.75
CA ASN A 10 1.16 4.55 -16.51
C ASN A 10 -0.29 4.61 -17.01
N LYS A 11 -1.00 3.48 -17.08
CA LYS A 11 -2.43 3.47 -17.42
C LYS A 11 -3.30 4.15 -16.37
N TYR A 12 -2.79 4.25 -15.14
CA TYR A 12 -3.48 4.81 -13.98
C TYR A 12 -3.01 6.24 -13.63
N ALA A 13 -2.07 6.80 -14.39
CA ALA A 13 -1.45 8.10 -14.09
C ALA A 13 -2.46 9.26 -14.01
N SER A 14 -3.55 9.20 -14.77
CA SER A 14 -4.60 10.23 -14.78
C SER A 14 -5.55 10.20 -13.58
N LEU A 15 -5.47 9.18 -12.72
CA LEU A 15 -6.39 9.05 -11.58
C LEU A 15 -6.06 10.00 -10.42
N HIS A 16 -4.82 10.50 -10.35
CA HIS A 16 -4.42 11.47 -9.33
C HIS A 16 -3.29 12.38 -9.85
N PRO A 17 -3.28 13.70 -9.51
CA PRO A 17 -2.27 14.65 -10.00
C PRO A 17 -0.82 14.27 -9.65
N LEU A 18 -0.58 13.59 -8.52
CA LEU A 18 0.75 13.17 -8.08
C LEU A 18 1.18 11.78 -8.61
N PHE A 19 0.28 11.02 -9.23
CA PHE A 19 0.61 9.69 -9.77
C PHE A 19 1.68 9.73 -10.87
N PRO A 20 1.67 10.68 -11.82
CA PRO A 20 2.73 10.75 -12.83
C PRO A 20 4.12 10.84 -12.22
N GLN A 21 4.33 11.70 -11.20
CA GLN A 21 5.61 11.84 -10.52
C GLN A 21 6.00 10.58 -9.73
N ALA A 22 5.05 9.97 -9.04
CA ALA A 22 5.28 8.71 -8.33
C ALA A 22 5.72 7.60 -9.29
N PHE A 23 5.01 7.45 -10.42
CA PHE A 23 5.28 6.38 -11.38
C PHE A 23 6.59 6.60 -12.15
N GLU A 24 6.91 7.85 -12.50
CA GLU A 24 8.20 8.21 -13.08
C GLU A 24 9.35 7.83 -12.14
N TYR A 25 9.25 8.15 -10.86
CA TYR A 25 10.27 7.75 -9.87
C TYR A 25 10.40 6.23 -9.80
N LEU A 26 9.31 5.50 -9.63
CA LEU A 26 9.31 4.03 -9.52
C LEU A 26 9.91 3.34 -10.76
N GLN A 27 9.76 3.94 -11.95
CA GLN A 27 10.31 3.42 -13.20
C GLN A 27 11.76 3.85 -13.46
N SER A 28 12.21 4.95 -12.82
CA SER A 28 13.57 5.49 -13.01
C SER A 28 14.62 4.82 -12.12
N VAL A 29 14.20 4.10 -11.07
CA VAL A 29 15.09 3.49 -10.08
C VAL A 29 15.08 1.97 -10.16
N ASP A 30 16.20 1.34 -9.81
CA ASP A 30 16.20 -0.08 -9.48
C ASP A 30 15.60 -0.27 -8.08
N MET A 31 14.31 -0.58 -8.00
CA MET A 31 13.60 -0.75 -6.73
C MET A 31 14.22 -1.84 -5.84
N GLN A 32 14.85 -2.87 -6.43
CA GLN A 32 15.51 -3.93 -5.67
C GLN A 32 16.75 -3.40 -4.92
N ALA A 33 17.44 -2.42 -5.49
CA ALA A 33 18.63 -1.80 -4.92
C ALA A 33 18.32 -0.71 -3.88
N LEU A 34 17.05 -0.26 -3.75
CA LEU A 34 16.68 0.75 -2.77
C LEU A 34 16.98 0.27 -1.34
N GLU A 35 17.59 1.11 -0.53
CA GLU A 35 17.81 0.85 0.89
C GLU A 35 16.51 1.09 1.69
N ILE A 36 16.37 0.35 2.82
CA ILE A 36 15.27 0.59 3.77
C ILE A 36 15.33 2.04 4.25
N GLY A 37 14.20 2.71 4.19
CA GLY A 37 14.13 4.12 4.54
C GLY A 37 12.99 4.85 3.85
N LYS A 38 13.14 6.17 3.76
CA LYS A 38 12.09 7.08 3.27
C LYS A 38 12.67 8.07 2.26
N VAL A 39 11.98 8.25 1.14
CA VAL A 39 12.28 9.25 0.12
C VAL A 39 11.08 10.19 -0.03
N ASN A 40 11.29 11.48 0.21
CA ASN A 40 10.26 12.49 0.01
C ASN A 40 10.40 13.05 -1.41
N LEU A 41 9.45 12.74 -2.29
CA LEU A 41 9.44 13.22 -3.67
C LEU A 41 8.83 14.63 -3.76
N GLN A 42 7.80 14.91 -2.95
CA GLN A 42 7.20 16.23 -2.85
C GLN A 42 6.81 16.50 -1.39
N GLY A 43 7.76 17.00 -0.60
CA GLY A 43 7.52 17.28 0.82
C GLY A 43 6.95 16.09 1.56
N ASN A 44 5.79 16.27 2.19
CA ASN A 44 5.03 15.21 2.83
C ASN A 44 3.84 14.73 1.98
N ASP A 45 3.61 15.34 0.82
CA ASP A 45 2.46 15.04 -0.03
C ASP A 45 2.69 13.78 -0.88
N LEU A 46 3.94 13.51 -1.22
CA LEU A 46 4.33 12.32 -1.98
C LEU A 46 5.59 11.70 -1.37
N VAL A 47 5.42 10.56 -0.75
CA VAL A 47 6.48 9.90 0.02
C VAL A 47 6.59 8.43 -0.38
N VAL A 48 7.82 7.97 -0.61
CA VAL A 48 8.14 6.57 -0.87
C VAL A 48 8.80 5.99 0.38
N ASN A 49 8.19 4.98 0.97
CA ASN A 49 8.74 4.23 2.08
C ASN A 49 9.23 2.88 1.56
N ILE A 50 10.45 2.52 1.88
CA ILE A 50 11.03 1.20 1.62
C ILE A 50 11.13 0.51 2.98
N ALA A 51 10.48 -0.64 3.11
CA ALA A 51 10.38 -1.35 4.37
C ALA A 51 10.48 -2.87 4.18
N GLU A 52 10.79 -3.56 5.26
CA GLU A 52 10.59 -5.00 5.37
C GLU A 52 9.35 -5.25 6.24
N THR A 53 8.48 -6.15 5.77
CA THR A 53 7.30 -6.56 6.54
C THR A 53 7.70 -7.48 7.68
N GLY A 54 6.93 -7.46 8.77
CA GLY A 54 6.91 -8.60 9.68
C GLY A 54 6.17 -9.79 9.07
N ILE A 55 6.30 -10.95 9.72
CA ILE A 55 5.53 -12.16 9.40
C ILE A 55 4.18 -12.03 10.10
N LYS A 56 3.08 -12.17 9.37
CA LYS A 56 1.72 -12.14 9.92
C LYS A 56 0.84 -13.20 9.25
N SER A 57 -0.04 -13.80 10.02
CA SER A 57 -1.17 -14.56 9.51
C SER A 57 -2.34 -13.62 9.16
N LYS A 58 -3.41 -14.15 8.57
CA LYS A 58 -4.64 -13.39 8.29
C LYS A 58 -5.31 -12.87 9.56
N GLU A 59 -5.23 -13.67 10.63
CA GLU A 59 -5.82 -13.37 11.93
C GLU A 59 -5.06 -12.25 12.68
N GLU A 60 -3.76 -12.11 12.41
CA GLU A 60 -2.90 -11.10 13.04
C GLU A 60 -2.88 -9.77 12.27
N ALA A 61 -3.22 -9.79 10.98
CA ALA A 61 -3.23 -8.60 10.14
C ALA A 61 -4.53 -7.81 10.34
N LEU A 62 -4.45 -6.69 11.04
CA LEU A 62 -5.59 -5.79 11.19
C LEU A 62 -5.92 -5.11 9.86
N LEU A 63 -7.22 -4.94 9.61
CA LEU A 63 -7.69 -4.03 8.57
C LEU A 63 -7.38 -2.59 8.99
N GLU A 64 -6.97 -1.78 8.02
CA GLU A 64 -6.67 -0.36 8.22
C GLU A 64 -7.27 0.49 7.10
N THR A 65 -7.63 1.73 7.41
CA THR A 65 -7.99 2.76 6.42
C THR A 65 -7.20 4.03 6.69
N HIS A 66 -7.00 4.82 5.64
CA HIS A 66 -6.42 6.16 5.70
C HIS A 66 -7.46 7.20 5.28
N ASN A 67 -7.38 8.41 5.83
CA ASN A 67 -8.29 9.50 5.44
C ASN A 67 -7.64 10.45 4.43
N ARG A 68 -6.31 10.61 4.52
CA ARG A 68 -5.56 11.63 3.77
C ARG A 68 -4.67 11.07 2.69
N PHE A 69 -4.35 9.77 2.73
CA PHE A 69 -3.39 9.19 1.79
C PHE A 69 -3.96 7.99 1.01
N ILE A 70 -3.57 7.93 -0.24
CA ILE A 70 -3.64 6.72 -1.06
C ILE A 70 -2.36 5.93 -0.82
N ASP A 71 -2.47 4.61 -0.69
CA ASP A 71 -1.33 3.69 -0.60
C ASP A 71 -1.11 2.98 -1.92
N ILE A 72 0.11 3.07 -2.46
CA ILE A 72 0.55 2.20 -3.55
C ILE A 72 1.56 1.23 -2.97
N GLN A 73 1.25 -0.06 -2.98
CA GLN A 73 2.07 -1.09 -2.34
C GLN A 73 2.64 -2.05 -3.37
N ILE A 74 3.95 -2.29 -3.32
CA ILE A 74 4.72 -3.06 -4.31
C ILE A 74 5.65 -4.02 -3.56
N PRO A 75 5.30 -5.31 -3.42
CA PRO A 75 6.24 -6.32 -2.93
C PRO A 75 7.43 -6.46 -3.89
N LEU A 76 8.64 -6.43 -3.35
CA LEU A 76 9.88 -6.56 -4.11
C LEU A 76 10.47 -7.97 -4.01
N SER A 77 10.35 -8.61 -2.83
CA SER A 77 10.81 -9.97 -2.59
C SER A 77 9.67 -10.79 -1.98
N GLY A 78 9.51 -12.02 -2.38
CA GLY A 78 8.47 -12.89 -1.83
C GLY A 78 7.03 -12.52 -2.27
N VAL A 79 6.08 -13.28 -1.77
CA VAL A 79 4.66 -13.12 -2.06
C VAL A 79 3.96 -12.57 -0.82
N GLU A 80 3.20 -11.51 -0.99
CA GLU A 80 2.39 -10.92 0.06
C GLU A 80 0.91 -11.14 -0.24
N VAL A 81 0.14 -11.55 0.75
CA VAL A 81 -1.31 -11.54 0.71
C VAL A 81 -1.79 -10.25 1.39
N MET A 82 -2.76 -9.58 0.78
CA MET A 82 -3.37 -8.37 1.32
C MET A 82 -4.87 -8.57 1.43
N GLY A 83 -5.44 -8.29 2.60
CA GLY A 83 -6.88 -8.30 2.80
C GLY A 83 -7.52 -7.04 2.23
N TYR A 84 -8.79 -7.13 1.84
CA TYR A 84 -9.60 -6.01 1.37
C TYR A 84 -11.04 -6.13 1.88
N THR A 85 -11.58 -5.00 2.34
CA THR A 85 -12.99 -4.81 2.67
C THR A 85 -13.36 -3.37 2.30
N PRO A 86 -14.47 -3.11 1.57
CA PRO A 86 -14.94 -1.75 1.32
C PRO A 86 -15.13 -1.01 2.65
N ARG A 87 -14.68 0.24 2.74
CA ARG A 87 -14.78 1.04 3.97
C ARG A 87 -16.23 1.17 4.47
N THR A 88 -17.19 1.20 3.56
CA THR A 88 -18.62 1.27 3.89
C THR A 88 -19.15 0.07 4.67
N ASP A 89 -18.45 -1.06 4.62
CA ASP A 89 -18.83 -2.32 5.25
C ASP A 89 -18.09 -2.52 6.60
N LEU A 90 -17.18 -1.56 6.94
CA LEU A 90 -16.45 -1.56 8.20
C LEU A 90 -17.25 -0.82 9.30
N PRO A 91 -17.12 -1.23 10.59
CA PRO A 91 -17.75 -0.52 11.70
C PRO A 91 -17.14 0.87 11.91
N GLU A 92 -17.79 1.69 12.72
CA GLU A 92 -17.20 2.93 13.19
C GLU A 92 -16.10 2.61 14.22
N GLU A 93 -14.90 3.16 13.98
CA GLU A 93 -13.74 3.01 14.86
C GLU A 93 -12.98 4.33 15.02
N THR A 94 -12.13 4.40 16.05
CA THR A 94 -11.41 5.62 16.38
C THR A 94 -10.28 5.88 15.39
N TYR A 95 -10.34 7.03 14.72
CA TYR A 95 -9.29 7.52 13.82
C TYR A 95 -8.12 8.13 14.59
N ASN A 96 -6.91 7.69 14.30
CA ASN A 96 -5.68 8.31 14.76
C ASN A 96 -5.21 9.36 13.73
N GLU A 97 -5.46 10.64 14.03
CA GLU A 97 -5.16 11.75 13.10
C GLU A 97 -3.63 11.93 12.88
N GLU A 98 -2.81 11.69 13.89
CA GLU A 98 -1.36 11.86 13.80
C GLU A 98 -0.75 10.87 12.80
N LYS A 99 -1.23 9.62 12.83
CA LYS A 99 -0.75 8.54 11.96
C LYS A 99 -1.55 8.37 10.68
N ASP A 100 -2.65 9.10 10.53
CA ASP A 100 -3.62 8.94 9.44
C ASP A 100 -4.10 7.50 9.29
N ILE A 101 -4.57 6.90 10.37
CA ILE A 101 -4.95 5.48 10.37
C ILE A 101 -6.14 5.20 11.28
N THR A 102 -7.03 4.34 10.81
CA THR A 102 -8.04 3.67 11.62
C THR A 102 -7.84 2.17 11.51
N PHE A 103 -7.77 1.47 12.63
CA PHE A 103 -7.67 0.00 12.65
C PHE A 103 -9.00 -0.63 12.97
N TYR A 104 -9.27 -1.77 12.35
CA TYR A 104 -10.49 -2.56 12.54
C TYR A 104 -10.13 -3.99 12.89
N ALA A 105 -10.84 -4.55 13.87
CA ALA A 105 -10.74 -5.95 14.21
C ALA A 105 -11.52 -6.83 13.24
N GLY A 106 -11.06 -8.06 13.03
CA GLY A 106 -11.71 -9.04 12.17
C GLY A 106 -10.95 -9.36 10.91
N LEU A 107 -11.49 -10.31 10.17
CA LEU A 107 -10.92 -10.76 8.89
C LEU A 107 -11.42 -9.88 7.75
N ALA A 108 -10.62 -9.74 6.71
CA ALA A 108 -11.05 -9.09 5.48
C ALA A 108 -12.04 -9.97 4.69
N ASP A 109 -12.91 -9.33 3.92
CA ASP A 109 -13.89 -10.03 3.06
C ASP A 109 -13.23 -10.78 1.90
N THR A 110 -12.14 -10.21 1.39
CA THR A 110 -11.42 -10.74 0.23
C THR A 110 -9.91 -10.65 0.47
N TYR A 111 -9.17 -11.59 -0.10
CA TYR A 111 -7.71 -11.61 -0.03
C TYR A 111 -7.09 -11.65 -1.41
N LEU A 112 -6.12 -10.78 -1.64
CA LEU A 112 -5.38 -10.61 -2.88
C LEU A 112 -3.99 -11.19 -2.72
N THR A 113 -3.53 -11.98 -3.69
CA THR A 113 -2.13 -12.43 -3.73
C THR A 113 -1.35 -11.47 -4.62
N VAL A 114 -0.38 -10.78 -4.04
CA VAL A 114 0.47 -9.79 -4.71
C VAL A 114 1.88 -10.33 -4.77
N LYS A 115 2.39 -10.47 -5.99
CA LYS A 115 3.73 -11.04 -6.27
C LYS A 115 4.70 -9.93 -6.69
N PRO A 116 6.02 -10.14 -6.59
CA PRO A 116 6.99 -9.25 -7.22
C PRO A 116 6.63 -8.99 -8.70
N GLY A 117 6.74 -7.74 -9.12
CA GLY A 117 6.29 -7.30 -10.44
C GLY A 117 4.81 -6.88 -10.53
N MET A 118 4.10 -6.91 -9.40
CA MET A 118 2.73 -6.39 -9.25
C MET A 118 2.68 -5.21 -8.29
N PHE A 119 1.62 -4.43 -8.36
CA PHE A 119 1.29 -3.39 -7.39
C PHE A 119 -0.19 -3.44 -7.02
N VAL A 120 -0.52 -2.85 -5.87
CA VAL A 120 -1.89 -2.56 -5.46
C VAL A 120 -2.01 -1.08 -5.11
N ILE A 121 -3.10 -0.43 -5.48
CA ILE A 121 -3.47 0.91 -5.04
C ILE A 121 -4.68 0.80 -4.14
N PHE A 122 -4.57 1.27 -2.91
CA PHE A 122 -5.68 1.43 -1.98
C PHE A 122 -6.00 2.92 -1.82
N PHE A 123 -7.25 3.27 -2.08
CA PHE A 123 -7.79 4.62 -1.87
C PHE A 123 -8.35 4.74 -0.44
N PRO A 124 -8.69 5.95 0.05
CA PRO A 124 -9.29 6.12 1.38
C PRO A 124 -10.57 5.30 1.62
N GLU A 125 -11.27 4.91 0.56
CA GLU A 125 -12.47 4.08 0.60
C GLU A 125 -12.19 2.58 0.70
N ASP A 126 -10.91 2.19 0.67
CA ASP A 126 -10.48 0.79 0.67
C ASP A 126 -9.89 0.41 2.03
N GLY A 127 -10.66 -0.34 2.83
CA GLY A 127 -10.10 -1.03 3.98
C GLY A 127 -9.16 -2.15 3.52
N HIS A 128 -7.95 -2.21 4.07
CA HIS A 128 -6.96 -3.20 3.67
C HIS A 128 -6.15 -3.72 4.84
N ALA A 129 -5.73 -4.98 4.75
CA ALA A 129 -4.88 -5.65 5.74
C ALA A 129 -3.59 -6.11 5.06
N PRO A 130 -2.51 -5.30 5.12
CA PRO A 130 -1.25 -5.63 4.46
C PRO A 130 -0.39 -6.59 5.30
N ALA A 131 0.72 -7.02 4.70
CA ALA A 131 1.79 -7.77 5.33
C ALA A 131 1.43 -9.19 5.79
N ILE A 132 0.44 -9.83 5.17
CA ILE A 132 0.14 -11.24 5.41
C ILE A 132 1.12 -12.09 4.58
N THR A 133 2.10 -12.68 5.25
CA THR A 133 3.17 -13.42 4.61
C THR A 133 3.86 -14.38 5.59
N PRO A 134 4.30 -15.57 5.15
CA PRO A 134 5.03 -16.51 5.98
C PRO A 134 6.53 -16.17 6.15
N GLU A 135 7.02 -15.17 5.42
CA GLU A 135 8.42 -14.71 5.46
C GLU A 135 8.48 -13.18 5.36
N SER A 136 9.58 -12.57 5.80
CA SER A 136 9.78 -11.13 5.64
C SER A 136 9.85 -10.76 4.16
N VAL A 137 9.09 -9.76 3.76
CA VAL A 137 9.03 -9.25 2.38
C VAL A 137 9.50 -7.80 2.36
N LYS A 138 10.53 -7.53 1.56
CA LYS A 138 10.92 -6.16 1.22
C LYS A 138 9.88 -5.58 0.27
N LYS A 139 9.40 -4.38 0.55
CA LYS A 139 8.37 -3.71 -0.25
C LYS A 139 8.57 -2.20 -0.33
N VAL A 140 8.01 -1.63 -1.37
CA VAL A 140 7.81 -0.18 -1.50
C VAL A 140 6.36 0.16 -1.17
N ILE A 141 6.16 1.21 -0.37
CA ILE A 141 4.86 1.80 -0.06
C ILE A 141 4.93 3.28 -0.42
N VAL A 142 4.17 3.70 -1.43
CA VAL A 142 4.06 5.11 -1.79
C VAL A 142 2.82 5.68 -1.15
N LYS A 143 3.01 6.71 -0.33
CA LYS A 143 1.93 7.50 0.27
C LYS A 143 1.70 8.73 -0.59
N VAL A 144 0.48 8.89 -1.09
CA VAL A 144 0.07 9.98 -1.98
C VAL A 144 -1.06 10.75 -1.30
N LEU A 145 -0.83 12.02 -0.97
CA LEU A 145 -1.85 12.88 -0.33
C LEU A 145 -3.00 13.14 -1.32
N VAL A 146 -4.24 12.92 -0.87
CA VAL A 146 -5.47 13.17 -1.65
C VAL A 146 -5.86 14.65 -1.65
#